data_09968dcbd7c5801fed8d0837c2b6246a
#
_entry.id   09968dcbd7c5801fed8d0837c2b6246a
#
_cell.length_a   1.000
_cell.length_b   1.000
_cell.length_c   1.000
_cell.angle_alpha   90.00
_cell.angle_beta   90.00
_cell.angle_gamma   90.00
#
_symmetry.space_group_name_H-M   'P 1'
#
loop_
_entity.id
_entity.type
_entity.pdbx_description
1 polymer ?
#
loop_
_entity_poly.entity_id
_entity_poly.type
_entity_poly.pdbx_seq_one_letter_code
_entity_poly.pdbx_strand_id
1 'polypeptide(L)'
;MVKSIYVDGSGGSDPGYGFFVKETGESFYEKKPNITNNQAEYLAIIAALKKFVTLNEEVIIFSDSKNTISQLNHDFAINKEELRLQAREAWSLIAKFSKLKLQWIPRSENFAGKMLGS
;
A
#
# COMPACT_ATOMS: atom_id res chain seq x y z
N MET A 1 18.63 8.97 2.24
CA MET A 1 18.20 8.22 1.02
C MET A 1 16.71 8.05 1.02
N VAL A 2 16.12 7.86 -0.15
CA VAL A 2 14.69 7.65 -0.30
C VAL A 2 14.42 6.18 -0.59
N LYS A 3 13.44 5.58 0.10
CA LYS A 3 12.93 4.25 -0.22
C LYS A 3 11.67 4.41 -1.07
N SER A 4 11.69 3.83 -2.26
CA SER A 4 10.54 3.84 -3.18
C SER A 4 9.87 2.48 -3.10
N ILE A 5 8.68 2.43 -2.48
CA ILE A 5 7.98 1.18 -2.22
C ILE A 5 6.71 1.16 -3.07
N TYR A 6 6.60 0.17 -3.94
CA TYR A 6 5.43 -0.03 -4.80
C TYR A 6 4.55 -1.07 -4.15
N VAL A 7 3.26 -0.78 -4.03
CA VAL A 7 2.30 -1.70 -3.40
C VAL A 7 1.21 -2.09 -4.40
N ASP A 8 0.66 -3.28 -4.24
CA ASP A 8 -0.44 -3.75 -5.06
C ASP A 8 -1.25 -4.80 -4.31
N GLY A 9 -2.55 -4.84 -4.58
CA GLY A 9 -3.43 -5.80 -3.99
C GLY A 9 -4.60 -6.10 -4.90
N SER A 10 -5.11 -7.32 -4.85
CA SER A 10 -6.29 -7.71 -5.60
C SER A 10 -7.18 -8.62 -4.78
N GLY A 11 -8.50 -8.48 -4.97
CA GLY A 11 -9.48 -9.36 -4.39
C GLY A 11 -9.94 -10.39 -5.42
N GLY A 12 -11.10 -10.99 -5.19
CA GLY A 12 -11.71 -11.90 -6.16
C GLY A 12 -11.27 -13.34 -6.00
N SER A 13 -11.00 -14.02 -7.11
CA SER A 13 -10.77 -15.46 -7.09
C SER A 13 -9.41 -15.88 -6.55
N ASP A 14 -8.42 -15.00 -6.63
CA ASP A 14 -7.07 -15.28 -6.13
C ASP A 14 -6.55 -14.04 -5.37
N PRO A 15 -7.14 -13.73 -4.22
CA PRO A 15 -6.84 -12.48 -3.54
C PRO A 15 -5.50 -12.51 -2.83
N GLY A 16 -4.81 -11.36 -2.87
CA GLY A 16 -3.52 -11.22 -2.21
C GLY A 16 -3.02 -9.80 -2.30
N TYR A 17 -1.91 -9.54 -1.62
CA TYR A 17 -1.32 -8.21 -1.57
C TYR A 17 0.17 -8.29 -1.33
N GLY A 18 0.90 -7.25 -1.72
CA GLY A 18 2.32 -7.23 -1.53
C GLY A 18 2.96 -5.91 -1.88
N PHE A 19 4.29 -5.88 -1.77
CA PHE A 19 5.06 -4.69 -2.11
C PHE A 19 6.40 -5.06 -2.75
N PHE A 20 6.99 -4.09 -3.42
CA PHE A 20 8.31 -4.20 -4.05
C PHE A 20 9.11 -2.94 -3.75
N VAL A 21 10.36 -3.11 -3.28
CA VAL A 21 11.25 -2.00 -2.95
C VAL A 21 12.23 -1.81 -4.11
N LYS A 22 12.13 -0.66 -4.78
CA LYS A 22 12.91 -0.40 -5.99
C LYS A 22 14.42 -0.42 -5.75
N GLU A 23 14.87 0.20 -4.67
CA GLU A 23 16.30 0.36 -4.40
C GLU A 23 17.01 -0.93 -4.03
N THR A 24 16.32 -1.88 -3.43
CA THR A 24 16.92 -3.13 -2.95
C THR A 24 16.49 -4.37 -3.73
N GLY A 25 15.37 -4.28 -4.46
CA GLY A 25 14.76 -5.44 -5.10
C GLY A 25 14.00 -6.33 -4.13
N GLU A 26 13.91 -5.95 -2.87
CA GLU A 26 13.16 -6.72 -1.87
C GLU A 26 11.68 -6.73 -2.23
N SER A 27 11.03 -7.89 -2.03
CA SER A 27 9.61 -8.03 -2.31
C SER A 27 8.91 -8.87 -1.25
N PHE A 28 7.60 -8.68 -1.16
CA PHE A 28 6.75 -9.43 -0.24
C PHE A 28 5.40 -9.66 -0.91
N TYR A 29 4.85 -10.85 -0.76
CA TYR A 29 3.51 -11.16 -1.24
C TYR A 29 2.85 -12.16 -0.31
N GLU A 30 1.56 -11.93 0.01
CA GLU A 30 0.79 -12.82 0.85
C GLU A 30 -0.61 -13.00 0.26
N LYS A 31 -1.07 -14.24 0.16
CA LYS A 31 -2.45 -14.53 -0.23
C LYS A 31 -3.35 -14.41 0.99
N LYS A 32 -4.53 -13.82 0.79
CA LYS A 32 -5.51 -13.69 1.87
C LYS A 32 -6.91 -13.84 1.30
N PRO A 33 -7.65 -14.91 1.68
CA PRO A 33 -8.98 -15.15 1.12
C PRO A 33 -10.01 -14.17 1.66
N ASN A 34 -11.10 -14.05 0.91
CA ASN A 34 -12.29 -13.31 1.34
C ASN A 34 -12.08 -11.83 1.56
N ILE A 35 -11.24 -11.19 0.73
CA ILE A 35 -11.04 -9.75 0.78
C ILE A 35 -11.43 -9.11 -0.56
N THR A 36 -11.86 -7.86 -0.49
CA THR A 36 -12.16 -7.08 -1.68
C THR A 36 -10.89 -6.45 -2.25
N ASN A 37 -10.96 -5.93 -3.48
CA ASN A 37 -9.85 -5.20 -4.08
C ASN A 37 -9.39 -4.05 -3.17
N ASN A 38 -10.34 -3.27 -2.65
CA ASN A 38 -10.01 -2.13 -1.80
C ASN A 38 -9.34 -2.57 -0.50
N GLN A 39 -9.82 -3.65 0.12
CA GLN A 39 -9.19 -4.19 1.32
C GLN A 39 -7.77 -4.65 1.04
N ALA A 40 -7.55 -5.32 -0.09
CA ALA A 40 -6.22 -5.79 -0.48
C ALA A 40 -5.25 -4.63 -0.68
N GLU A 41 -5.71 -3.54 -1.30
CA GLU A 41 -4.89 -2.35 -1.50
C GLU A 41 -4.46 -1.73 -0.17
N TYR A 42 -5.38 -1.63 0.80
CA TYR A 42 -5.04 -1.16 2.14
C TYR A 42 -4.04 -2.08 2.83
N LEU A 43 -4.25 -3.40 2.72
CA LEU A 43 -3.34 -4.37 3.35
C LEU A 43 -1.93 -4.29 2.79
N ALA A 44 -1.79 -4.04 1.49
CA ALA A 44 -0.48 -3.87 0.87
C ALA A 44 0.25 -2.66 1.45
N ILE A 45 -0.46 -1.54 1.60
CA ILE A 45 0.10 -0.33 2.19
C ILE A 45 0.49 -0.59 3.65
N ILE A 46 -0.40 -1.22 4.42
CA ILE A 46 -0.14 -1.51 5.84
C ILE A 46 1.08 -2.43 5.98
N ALA A 47 1.21 -3.44 5.13
CA ALA A 47 2.37 -4.34 5.16
C ALA A 47 3.67 -3.57 4.92
N ALA A 48 3.68 -2.67 3.94
CA ALA A 48 4.85 -1.84 3.66
C ALA A 48 5.17 -0.91 4.83
N LEU A 49 4.14 -0.29 5.41
CA LEU A 49 4.33 0.60 6.56
C LEU A 49 4.93 -0.16 7.75
N LYS A 50 4.41 -1.33 8.07
CA LYS A 50 4.92 -2.14 9.18
C LYS A 50 6.37 -2.54 8.97
N LYS A 51 6.73 -2.90 7.76
CA LYS A 51 8.08 -3.35 7.45
C LYS A 51 9.10 -2.23 7.61
N PHE A 52 8.75 -1.00 7.23
CA PHE A 52 9.71 0.08 7.15
C PHE A 52 9.54 1.18 8.21
N VAL A 53 8.65 0.97 9.19
CA VAL A 53 8.35 1.98 10.21
C VAL A 53 9.56 2.35 11.07
N THR A 54 10.55 1.46 11.16
CA THR A 54 11.76 1.70 11.95
C THR A 54 12.88 2.36 11.16
N LEU A 55 12.69 2.55 9.85
CA LEU A 55 13.71 3.20 9.02
C LEU A 55 13.73 4.71 9.30
N ASN A 56 14.92 5.23 9.45
CA ASN A 56 15.11 6.67 9.61
C ASN A 56 15.45 7.31 8.26
N GLU A 57 14.64 6.99 7.26
CA GLU A 57 14.80 7.47 5.90
C GLU A 57 13.48 8.00 5.37
N GLU A 58 13.54 8.80 4.31
CA GLU A 58 12.34 9.21 3.61
C GLU A 58 11.76 8.02 2.85
N VAL A 59 10.44 7.84 2.96
CA VAL A 59 9.72 6.73 2.32
C VAL A 59 8.63 7.30 1.43
N ILE A 60 8.57 6.80 0.19
CA ILE A 60 7.47 7.10 -0.72
C ILE A 60 6.79 5.78 -1.06
N ILE A 61 5.48 5.72 -0.82
CA ILE A 61 4.68 4.56 -1.19
C ILE A 61 3.87 4.91 -2.43
N PHE A 62 4.06 4.11 -3.49
CA PHE A 62 3.36 4.25 -4.76
C PHE A 62 2.29 3.19 -4.89
N SER A 63 1.09 3.60 -5.28
CA SER A 63 -0.04 2.70 -5.52
C SER A 63 -0.80 3.14 -6.76
N ASP A 64 -1.34 2.18 -7.50
CA ASP A 64 -2.21 2.51 -8.62
C ASP A 64 -3.69 2.56 -8.22
N SER A 65 -4.00 2.40 -6.94
CA SER A 65 -5.35 2.55 -6.42
C SER A 65 -5.61 4.01 -6.06
N LYS A 66 -6.26 4.74 -6.95
CA LYS A 66 -6.56 6.15 -6.72
C LYS A 66 -7.46 6.36 -5.50
N ASN A 67 -8.45 5.46 -5.31
CA ASN A 67 -9.34 5.54 -4.15
C ASN A 67 -8.58 5.42 -2.85
N THR A 68 -7.72 4.42 -2.73
CA THR A 68 -6.99 4.17 -1.48
C THR A 68 -6.05 5.33 -1.16
N ILE A 69 -5.28 5.78 -2.14
CA ILE A 69 -4.36 6.90 -1.95
C ILE A 69 -5.12 8.17 -1.58
N SER A 70 -6.22 8.46 -2.29
CA SER A 70 -7.01 9.66 -2.02
C SER A 70 -7.69 9.61 -0.66
N GLN A 71 -8.13 8.43 -0.23
CA GLN A 71 -8.73 8.26 1.09
C GLN A 71 -7.69 8.48 2.20
N LEU A 72 -6.51 7.89 2.06
CA LEU A 72 -5.45 8.04 3.07
C LEU A 72 -4.87 9.46 3.09
N ASN A 73 -4.89 10.16 1.96
CA ASN A 73 -4.46 11.56 1.89
C ASN A 73 -5.59 12.54 2.26
N HIS A 74 -6.74 12.03 2.71
CA HIS A 74 -7.89 12.82 3.16
C HIS A 74 -8.60 13.60 2.04
N ASP A 75 -8.43 13.17 0.79
CA ASP A 75 -9.10 13.80 -0.35
C ASP A 75 -10.48 13.19 -0.62
N PHE A 76 -10.67 11.92 -0.26
CA PHE A 76 -11.93 11.19 -0.45
C PHE A 76 -12.44 10.68 0.88
N ALA A 77 -13.78 10.63 1.01
CA ALA A 77 -14.42 10.03 2.18
C ALA A 77 -14.29 8.51 2.16
N ILE A 78 -14.32 7.90 3.34
CA ILE A 78 -14.32 6.44 3.50
C ILE A 78 -15.68 6.05 4.05
N ASN A 79 -16.50 5.38 3.21
CA ASN A 79 -17.89 5.08 3.56
C ASN A 79 -18.09 3.68 4.14
N LYS A 80 -17.14 2.76 3.92
CA LYS A 80 -17.26 1.39 4.43
C LYS A 80 -16.48 1.23 5.73
N GLU A 81 -17.12 0.61 6.72
CA GLU A 81 -16.53 0.46 8.05
C GLU A 81 -15.23 -0.34 8.03
N GLU A 82 -15.19 -1.43 7.26
CA GLU A 82 -13.98 -2.26 7.18
C GLU A 82 -12.79 -1.47 6.61
N LEU A 83 -13.04 -0.52 5.72
CA LEU A 83 -11.98 0.32 5.18
C LEU A 83 -11.57 1.40 6.17
N ARG A 84 -12.53 1.91 6.96
CA ARG A 84 -12.21 2.88 8.01
C ARG A 84 -11.26 2.29 9.04
N LEU A 85 -11.48 1.03 9.42
CA LEU A 85 -10.61 0.34 10.38
C LEU A 85 -9.20 0.19 9.82
N GLN A 86 -9.09 -0.19 8.55
CA GLN A 86 -7.79 -0.31 7.89
C GLN A 86 -7.10 1.05 7.75
N ALA A 87 -7.86 2.08 7.41
CA ALA A 87 -7.31 3.44 7.31
C ALA A 87 -6.75 3.92 8.64
N ARG A 88 -7.47 3.64 9.75
CA ARG A 88 -6.99 4.02 11.08
C ARG A 88 -5.67 3.33 11.40
N GLU A 89 -5.55 2.05 11.07
CA GLU A 89 -4.29 1.33 11.28
C GLU A 89 -3.18 1.96 10.44
N ALA A 90 -3.45 2.26 9.18
CA ALA A 90 -2.48 2.89 8.30
C ALA A 90 -2.05 4.26 8.85
N TRP A 91 -3.00 5.10 9.26
CA TRP A 91 -2.68 6.43 9.79
C TRP A 91 -1.85 6.34 11.06
N SER A 92 -2.11 5.38 11.95
CA SER A 92 -1.33 5.23 13.16
C SER A 92 0.12 4.86 12.85
N LEU A 93 0.35 4.09 11.79
CA LEU A 93 1.70 3.75 11.33
C LEU A 93 2.36 4.93 10.61
N ILE A 94 1.61 5.63 9.76
CA ILE A 94 2.12 6.81 9.04
C ILE A 94 2.64 7.86 10.02
N ALA A 95 1.96 8.05 11.13
CA ALA A 95 2.34 9.04 12.15
C ALA A 95 3.71 8.77 12.77
N LYS A 96 4.22 7.55 12.66
CA LYS A 96 5.53 7.16 13.21
C LYS A 96 6.69 7.45 12.26
N PHE A 97 6.41 7.83 11.02
CA PHE A 97 7.46 8.15 10.05
C PHE A 97 7.83 9.62 10.14
N SER A 98 9.11 9.92 10.00
CA SER A 98 9.56 11.32 9.94
C SER A 98 9.24 11.97 8.61
N LYS A 99 9.38 11.22 7.50
CA LYS A 99 9.03 11.68 6.16
C LYS A 99 8.41 10.55 5.38
N LEU A 100 7.13 10.65 5.13
CA LEU A 100 6.40 9.64 4.33
C LEU A 100 5.46 10.35 3.37
N LYS A 101 5.43 9.85 2.13
CA LYS A 101 4.51 10.33 1.12
C LYS A 101 3.78 9.15 0.50
N LEU A 102 2.48 9.30 0.29
CA LEU A 102 1.65 8.35 -0.45
C LEU A 102 1.34 8.98 -1.79
N GLN A 103 1.67 8.29 -2.87
CA GLN A 103 1.52 8.83 -4.21
C GLN A 103 0.85 7.84 -5.15
N TRP A 104 -0.18 8.32 -5.87
CA TRP A 104 -0.82 7.54 -6.91
C TRP A 104 0.04 7.54 -8.18
N ILE A 105 0.10 6.38 -8.84
CA ILE A 105 0.74 6.22 -10.15
C ILE A 105 -0.17 5.39 -11.05
N PRO A 106 -0.05 5.51 -12.38
CA PRO A 106 -0.77 4.62 -13.29
C PRO A 106 -0.33 3.18 -13.11
N ARG A 107 -1.24 2.24 -13.40
CA ARG A 107 -0.95 0.81 -13.30
C ARG A 107 0.27 0.41 -14.13
N SER A 108 0.47 1.01 -15.29
CA SER A 108 1.61 0.70 -16.17
C SER A 108 2.96 1.01 -15.52
N GLU A 109 2.99 1.86 -14.50
CA GLU A 109 4.21 2.24 -13.80
C GLU A 109 4.39 1.52 -12.46
N ASN A 110 3.44 0.65 -12.08
CA ASN A 110 3.51 -0.03 -10.79
C ASN A 110 4.32 -1.32 -10.89
N PHE A 111 5.57 -1.28 -10.40
CA PHE A 111 6.47 -2.43 -10.41
C PHE A 111 5.93 -3.60 -9.58
N ALA A 112 5.20 -3.33 -8.49
CA ALA A 112 4.60 -4.39 -7.68
C ALA A 112 3.54 -5.14 -8.49
N GLY A 113 2.71 -4.44 -9.24
CA GLY A 113 1.71 -5.06 -10.10
C GLY A 113 2.33 -5.98 -11.13
N LYS A 114 3.40 -5.53 -11.78
CA LYS A 114 4.10 -6.33 -12.79
C LYS A 114 4.71 -7.58 -12.16
N MET A 115 5.30 -7.45 -10.99
CA MET A 115 5.95 -8.55 -10.30
C MET A 115 4.93 -9.57 -9.78
N LEU A 116 3.76 -9.10 -9.32
CA LEU A 116 2.70 -9.95 -8.78
C LEU A 116 1.77 -10.51 -9.85
N GLY A 117 2.02 -10.21 -11.12
CA GLY A 117 1.25 -10.75 -12.23
C GLY A 117 -0.09 -10.07 -12.48
N SER A 118 -0.27 -8.86 -11.99
CA SER A 118 -1.51 -8.12 -12.20
C SER A 118 -1.42 -7.15 -13.37
#